data_5a2ef184ab457f7735f63711b0ce253d
#
_entry.id   5a2ef184ab457f7735f63711b0ce253d
#
_cell.length_a   1.000
_cell.length_b   1.000
_cell.length_c   1.000
_cell.angle_alpha   90.00
_cell.angle_beta   90.00
_cell.angle_gamma   90.00
#
_symmetry.space_group_name_H-M   'P 1'
#
loop_
_entity.id
_entity.type
_entity.pdbx_description
1 polymer ?
#
loop_
_entity_poly.entity_id
_entity_poly.type
_entity_poly.pdbx_seq_one_letter_code
_entity_poly.pdbx_strand_id
1 'polypeptide(L)'
;MTNTKSRSSKLKPDAEWLQKDPAYRMILELDFKDIIPFVLSNMKKRGLIPLFYISVNAVFLFFIILYVIWSIRMGSLNAGKISWQIIAGILAGSILVIPPHELLHGLAYRILGARKISFGMDLQQFIFYVTADRFPISKRELAFLALTPFVLINLTLVILTAAWATQLTLFSAALLLSHNLMCIGDFAMISYAFSQKGKVYTYDDTGNKKSYFFEKNTL
;
A
#
# COMPACT_ATOMS: atom_id res chain seq x y z
N MET A 1 35.29 14.78 -31.18
CA MET A 1 33.95 14.17 -31.23
C MET A 1 33.89 13.12 -30.14
N THR A 2 33.46 13.53 -28.96
CA THR A 2 33.53 12.76 -27.73
C THR A 2 32.28 11.89 -27.57
N ASN A 3 32.53 10.63 -27.35
CA ASN A 3 31.62 9.51 -27.28
C ASN A 3 30.74 9.57 -25.99
N THR A 4 29.64 10.35 -26.01
CA THR A 4 28.74 10.57 -24.89
C THR A 4 27.51 9.62 -24.83
N LYS A 5 27.46 8.64 -25.77
CA LYS A 5 26.25 7.77 -25.92
C LYS A 5 26.21 6.48 -25.10
N SER A 6 27.26 6.12 -24.34
CA SER A 6 27.35 4.77 -23.74
C SER A 6 27.10 4.69 -22.21
N ARG A 7 26.93 5.81 -21.50
CA ARG A 7 26.75 5.79 -20.03
C ARG A 7 25.31 5.88 -19.55
N SER A 8 24.35 6.14 -20.44
CA SER A 8 22.96 6.49 -20.09
C SER A 8 22.05 5.31 -19.71
N SER A 9 22.42 4.06 -19.94
CA SER A 9 21.48 2.92 -19.81
C SER A 9 21.41 2.28 -18.41
N LYS A 10 22.25 2.69 -17.46
CA LYS A 10 22.34 2.07 -16.12
C LYS A 10 22.00 3.00 -14.96
N LEU A 11 21.82 4.29 -15.17
CA LEU A 11 21.45 5.22 -14.13
C LEU A 11 19.92 5.32 -14.02
N LYS A 12 19.40 5.21 -12.79
CA LYS A 12 18.00 5.47 -12.48
C LYS A 12 17.69 6.93 -12.84
N PRO A 13 16.59 7.22 -13.58
CA PRO A 13 16.24 8.59 -13.93
C PRO A 13 15.96 9.38 -12.66
N ASP A 14 16.37 10.64 -12.62
CA ASP A 14 15.93 11.59 -11.59
C ASP A 14 14.61 12.27 -12.00
N ALA A 15 13.98 12.99 -11.07
CA ALA A 15 12.68 13.62 -11.29
C ALA A 15 12.73 14.70 -12.39
N GLU A 16 13.82 15.46 -12.49
CA GLU A 16 13.97 16.49 -13.53
C GLU A 16 14.16 15.85 -14.90
N TRP A 17 14.90 14.76 -14.96
CA TRP A 17 15.08 14.03 -16.21
C TRP A 17 13.75 13.46 -16.71
N LEU A 18 12.95 12.85 -15.85
CA LEU A 18 11.61 12.36 -16.22
C LEU A 18 10.71 13.44 -16.82
N GLN A 19 10.84 14.69 -16.33
CA GLN A 19 10.05 15.81 -16.82
C GLN A 19 10.55 16.40 -18.14
N LYS A 20 11.86 16.34 -18.40
CA LYS A 20 12.50 17.07 -19.52
C LYS A 20 12.83 16.17 -20.72
N ASP A 21 13.04 14.85 -20.48
CA ASP A 21 13.44 13.93 -21.54
C ASP A 21 12.21 13.47 -22.36
N PRO A 22 12.15 13.76 -23.67
CA PRO A 22 11.06 13.36 -24.56
C PRO A 22 10.85 11.83 -24.65
N ALA A 23 11.83 11.03 -24.18
CA ALA A 23 11.68 9.59 -24.05
C ALA A 23 10.66 9.17 -22.98
N TYR A 24 10.23 10.09 -22.11
CA TYR A 24 9.24 9.84 -21.07
C TYR A 24 8.03 10.74 -21.27
N ARG A 25 6.85 10.13 -21.20
CA ARG A 25 5.56 10.83 -21.26
C ARG A 25 4.91 10.79 -19.89
N MET A 26 4.50 11.93 -19.37
CA MET A 26 3.66 11.99 -18.18
C MET A 26 2.27 11.39 -18.51
N ILE A 27 1.89 10.36 -17.77
CA ILE A 27 0.63 9.63 -17.98
C ILE A 27 -0.39 9.89 -16.88
N LEU A 28 0.07 10.43 -15.72
CA LEU A 28 -0.81 10.84 -14.64
C LEU A 28 -0.11 11.90 -13.79
N GLU A 29 -0.84 12.95 -13.47
CA GLU A 29 -0.60 13.88 -12.38
C GLU A 29 -1.75 13.73 -11.40
N LEU A 30 -1.46 13.32 -10.17
CA LEU A 30 -2.44 13.04 -9.12
C LEU A 30 -2.23 13.99 -7.95
N ASP A 31 -3.18 14.90 -7.73
CA ASP A 31 -3.22 15.71 -6.51
C ASP A 31 -3.57 14.81 -5.32
N PHE A 32 -2.97 15.06 -4.15
CA PHE A 32 -3.27 14.29 -2.95
C PHE A 32 -4.74 14.41 -2.51
N LYS A 33 -5.43 15.48 -2.91
CA LYS A 33 -6.87 15.64 -2.69
C LYS A 33 -7.71 14.63 -3.48
N ASP A 34 -7.20 14.17 -4.62
CA ASP A 34 -7.90 13.26 -5.54
C ASP A 34 -7.52 11.79 -5.31
N ILE A 35 -6.76 11.50 -4.23
CA ILE A 35 -6.34 10.13 -3.92
C ILE A 35 -7.55 9.20 -3.74
N ILE A 36 -8.59 9.60 -2.99
CA ILE A 36 -9.76 8.75 -2.74
C ILE A 36 -10.50 8.41 -4.05
N PRO A 37 -10.90 9.37 -4.91
CA PRO A 37 -11.49 9.06 -6.21
C PRO A 37 -10.60 8.18 -7.09
N PHE A 38 -9.29 8.44 -7.10
CA PHE A 38 -8.31 7.64 -7.83
C PHE A 38 -8.29 6.19 -7.36
N VAL A 39 -8.21 5.96 -6.03
CA VAL A 39 -8.21 4.64 -5.42
C VAL A 39 -9.47 3.88 -5.81
N LEU A 40 -10.64 4.47 -5.59
CA LEU A 40 -11.93 3.84 -5.89
C LEU A 40 -12.06 3.50 -7.38
N SER A 41 -11.62 4.40 -8.27
CA SER A 41 -11.70 4.18 -9.73
C SER A 41 -10.79 3.03 -10.18
N ASN A 42 -9.58 2.91 -9.62
CA ASN A 42 -8.64 1.88 -10.01
C ASN A 42 -8.96 0.51 -9.41
N MET A 43 -9.49 0.47 -8.18
CA MET A 43 -9.90 -0.79 -7.55
C MET A 43 -11.21 -1.36 -8.12
N LYS A 44 -12.04 -0.56 -8.80
CA LYS A 44 -13.22 -1.04 -9.56
C LYS A 44 -12.87 -1.64 -10.92
N LYS A 45 -11.68 -1.38 -11.45
CA LYS A 45 -11.26 -1.95 -12.74
C LYS A 45 -11.03 -3.45 -12.63
N ARG A 46 -11.39 -4.17 -13.69
CA ARG A 46 -11.06 -5.60 -13.79
C ARG A 46 -9.54 -5.76 -13.95
N GLY A 47 -8.91 -6.55 -13.08
CA GLY A 47 -7.46 -6.78 -13.11
C GLY A 47 -7.04 -7.76 -12.03
N LEU A 48 -5.85 -8.35 -12.19
CA LEU A 48 -5.32 -9.33 -11.23
C LEU A 48 -5.09 -8.74 -9.83
N ILE A 49 -4.62 -7.49 -9.75
CA ILE A 49 -4.29 -6.84 -8.48
C ILE A 49 -5.55 -6.52 -7.69
N PRO A 50 -6.59 -5.84 -8.24
CA PRO A 50 -7.85 -5.66 -7.54
C PRO A 50 -8.52 -6.99 -7.17
N LEU A 51 -8.49 -7.99 -8.05
CA LEU A 51 -9.05 -9.30 -7.78
C LEU A 51 -8.33 -9.98 -6.61
N PHE A 52 -7.00 -9.99 -6.59
CA PHE A 52 -6.19 -10.52 -5.49
C PHE A 52 -6.55 -9.83 -4.17
N TYR A 53 -6.57 -8.49 -4.15
CA TYR A 53 -6.92 -7.71 -2.96
C TYR A 53 -8.31 -8.06 -2.42
N ILE A 54 -9.32 -8.08 -3.30
CA ILE A 54 -10.69 -8.42 -2.91
C ILE A 54 -10.76 -9.87 -2.41
N SER A 55 -10.11 -10.82 -3.10
CA SER A 55 -10.12 -12.23 -2.72
C SER A 55 -9.50 -12.48 -1.36
N VAL A 56 -8.34 -11.85 -1.07
CA VAL A 56 -7.69 -11.98 0.24
C VAL A 56 -8.61 -11.48 1.35
N ASN A 57 -9.18 -10.28 1.20
CA ASN A 57 -10.08 -9.71 2.20
C ASN A 57 -11.38 -10.54 2.35
N ALA A 58 -11.95 -11.06 1.27
CA ALA A 58 -13.12 -11.92 1.31
C ALA A 58 -12.84 -13.24 2.04
N VAL A 59 -11.67 -13.85 1.80
CA VAL A 59 -11.24 -15.07 2.50
C VAL A 59 -11.07 -14.80 3.99
N PHE A 60 -10.42 -13.71 4.38
CA PHE A 60 -10.30 -13.34 5.80
C PHE A 60 -11.68 -13.14 6.45
N LEU A 61 -12.57 -12.39 5.81
CA LEU A 61 -13.93 -12.17 6.32
C LEU A 61 -14.71 -13.49 6.44
N PHE A 62 -14.58 -14.36 5.46
CA PHE A 62 -15.22 -15.68 5.49
C PHE A 62 -14.78 -16.50 6.70
N PHE A 63 -13.47 -16.57 6.97
CA PHE A 63 -12.96 -17.29 8.14
C PHE A 63 -13.36 -16.64 9.47
N ILE A 64 -13.45 -15.31 9.55
CA ILE A 64 -13.98 -14.61 10.73
C ILE A 64 -15.42 -15.03 10.98
N ILE A 65 -16.27 -15.02 9.95
CA ILE A 65 -17.68 -15.41 10.05
C ILE A 65 -17.79 -16.88 10.51
N LEU A 66 -17.04 -17.80 9.91
CA LEU A 66 -17.04 -19.20 10.32
C LEU A 66 -16.61 -19.38 11.78
N TYR A 67 -15.57 -18.67 12.20
CA TYR A 67 -15.10 -18.72 13.58
C TYR A 67 -16.15 -18.19 14.57
N VAL A 68 -16.83 -17.10 14.24
CA VAL A 68 -17.92 -16.55 15.06
C VAL A 68 -19.06 -17.55 15.19
N ILE A 69 -19.53 -18.13 14.07
CA ILE A 69 -20.60 -19.14 14.07
C ILE A 69 -20.20 -20.35 14.93
N TRP A 70 -18.99 -20.86 14.75
CA TRP A 70 -18.46 -21.96 15.53
C TRP A 70 -18.40 -21.62 17.02
N SER A 71 -17.87 -20.47 17.37
CA SER A 71 -17.74 -20.02 18.77
C SER A 71 -19.08 -19.90 19.47
N ILE A 72 -20.12 -19.40 18.77
CA ILE A 72 -21.49 -19.32 19.30
C ILE A 72 -22.06 -20.72 19.54
N ARG A 73 -21.92 -21.61 18.55
CA ARG A 73 -22.45 -23.01 18.65
C ARG A 73 -21.79 -23.80 19.76
N MET A 74 -20.51 -23.61 19.99
CA MET A 74 -19.74 -24.30 21.03
C MET A 74 -19.87 -23.64 22.41
N GLY A 75 -20.55 -22.48 22.50
CA GLY A 75 -20.65 -21.71 23.74
C GLY A 75 -19.31 -21.19 24.26
N SER A 76 -18.27 -21.17 23.40
CA SER A 76 -16.91 -20.78 23.79
C SER A 76 -16.76 -19.27 24.00
N LEU A 77 -17.57 -18.47 23.31
CA LEU A 77 -17.63 -17.01 23.45
C LEU A 77 -19.08 -16.56 23.54
N ASN A 78 -19.35 -15.63 24.47
CA ASN A 78 -20.63 -14.93 24.51
C ASN A 78 -20.64 -13.72 23.59
N ALA A 79 -21.85 -13.19 23.28
CA ALA A 79 -22.01 -12.07 22.36
C ALA A 79 -21.19 -10.83 22.76
N GLY A 80 -21.09 -10.54 24.07
CA GLY A 80 -20.32 -9.39 24.56
C GLY A 80 -18.82 -9.53 24.28
N LYS A 81 -18.25 -10.72 24.49
CA LYS A 81 -16.83 -10.99 24.16
C LYS A 81 -16.57 -10.93 22.67
N ILE A 82 -17.47 -11.46 21.83
CA ILE A 82 -17.37 -11.40 20.36
C ILE A 82 -17.36 -9.94 19.92
N SER A 83 -18.35 -9.14 20.34
CA SER A 83 -18.45 -7.72 19.97
C SER A 83 -17.21 -6.94 20.40
N TRP A 84 -16.76 -7.14 21.66
CA TRP A 84 -15.59 -6.47 22.18
C TRP A 84 -14.32 -6.77 21.37
N GLN A 85 -14.05 -8.04 21.05
CA GLN A 85 -12.88 -8.43 20.29
C GLN A 85 -12.89 -7.88 18.86
N ILE A 86 -14.06 -7.86 18.21
CA ILE A 86 -14.20 -7.30 16.87
C ILE A 86 -13.95 -5.77 16.92
N ILE A 87 -14.63 -5.05 17.79
CA ILE A 87 -14.50 -3.59 17.91
C ILE A 87 -13.06 -3.20 18.25
N ALA A 88 -12.48 -3.83 19.28
CA ALA A 88 -11.12 -3.57 19.69
C ALA A 88 -10.11 -3.90 18.58
N GLY A 89 -10.30 -5.01 17.84
CA GLY A 89 -9.46 -5.38 16.71
C GLY A 89 -9.55 -4.38 15.55
N ILE A 90 -10.76 -3.93 15.21
CA ILE A 90 -10.96 -2.90 14.18
C ILE A 90 -10.29 -1.59 14.59
N LEU A 91 -10.51 -1.12 15.82
CA LEU A 91 -9.89 0.12 16.30
C LEU A 91 -8.36 0.01 16.33
N ALA A 92 -7.84 -1.10 16.83
CA ALA A 92 -6.39 -1.34 16.84
C ALA A 92 -5.81 -1.38 15.41
N GLY A 93 -6.46 -2.08 14.50
CA GLY A 93 -6.04 -2.16 13.09
C GLY A 93 -6.10 -0.82 12.36
N SER A 94 -7.14 -0.01 12.64
CA SER A 94 -7.34 1.29 11.97
C SER A 94 -6.55 2.44 12.58
N ILE A 95 -6.05 2.32 13.81
CA ILE A 95 -5.41 3.43 14.52
C ILE A 95 -3.97 3.07 14.92
N LEU A 96 -3.80 1.95 15.67
CA LEU A 96 -2.49 1.61 16.24
C LEU A 96 -1.53 1.04 15.20
N VAL A 97 -2.05 0.46 14.12
CA VAL A 97 -1.22 -0.11 13.04
C VAL A 97 -0.77 0.94 12.03
N ILE A 98 -1.38 2.14 11.98
CA ILE A 98 -0.96 3.21 11.07
C ILE A 98 0.53 3.59 11.24
N PRO A 99 1.02 3.93 12.44
CA PRO A 99 2.42 4.32 12.60
C PRO A 99 3.42 3.24 12.14
N PRO A 100 3.30 1.95 12.54
CA PRO A 100 4.19 0.92 12.02
C PRO A 100 4.03 0.68 10.52
N HIS A 101 2.82 0.81 9.94
CA HIS A 101 2.59 0.71 8.50
C HIS A 101 3.39 1.79 7.74
N GLU A 102 3.25 3.05 8.12
CA GLU A 102 3.97 4.17 7.51
C GLU A 102 5.49 4.07 7.73
N LEU A 103 5.92 3.58 8.91
CA LEU A 103 7.33 3.35 9.18
C LEU A 103 7.93 2.30 8.24
N LEU A 104 7.18 1.25 7.90
CA LEU A 104 7.60 0.22 6.96
C LEU A 104 7.72 0.77 5.53
N HIS A 105 6.83 1.68 5.09
CA HIS A 105 7.03 2.41 3.84
C HIS A 105 8.31 3.25 3.88
N GLY A 106 8.56 3.95 4.97
CA GLY A 106 9.80 4.72 5.18
C GLY A 106 11.04 3.83 5.11
N LEU A 107 11.01 2.66 5.73
CA LEU A 107 12.09 1.67 5.66
C LEU A 107 12.28 1.16 4.21
N ALA A 108 11.22 0.84 3.51
CA ALA A 108 11.28 0.42 2.12
C ALA A 108 11.88 1.50 1.21
N TYR A 109 11.51 2.77 1.38
CA TYR A 109 12.15 3.89 0.70
C TYR A 109 13.65 3.97 1.01
N ARG A 110 14.04 3.73 2.25
CA ARG A 110 15.46 3.73 2.67
C ARG A 110 16.26 2.62 1.98
N ILE A 111 15.68 1.43 1.91
CA ILE A 111 16.26 0.28 1.21
C ILE A 111 16.43 0.58 -0.29
N LEU A 112 15.47 1.27 -0.89
CA LEU A 112 15.53 1.71 -2.30
C LEU A 112 16.53 2.84 -2.55
N GLY A 113 17.13 3.41 -1.49
CA GLY A 113 18.18 4.42 -1.56
C GLY A 113 17.70 5.86 -1.37
N ALA A 114 16.45 6.09 -0.97
CA ALA A 114 15.97 7.42 -0.65
C ALA A 114 16.67 7.97 0.60
N ARG A 115 17.12 9.23 0.52
CA ARG A 115 17.84 9.89 1.62
C ARG A 115 16.96 10.80 2.46
N LYS A 116 15.97 11.44 1.82
CA LYS A 116 15.03 12.36 2.47
C LYS A 116 13.66 11.70 2.45
N ILE A 117 13.17 11.35 3.63
CA ILE A 117 11.88 10.71 3.82
C ILE A 117 11.06 11.63 4.71
N SER A 118 9.84 11.92 4.32
CA SER A 118 8.92 12.79 5.02
C SER A 118 7.65 12.04 5.36
N PHE A 119 7.16 12.26 6.58
CA PHE A 119 5.88 11.74 7.05
C PHE A 119 4.87 12.87 7.00
N GLY A 120 3.70 12.61 6.46
CA GLY A 120 2.63 13.58 6.37
C GLY A 120 1.28 12.98 6.73
N MET A 121 0.32 13.87 6.95
CA MET A 121 -1.07 13.48 7.17
C MET A 121 -2.01 14.51 6.56
N ASP A 122 -3.14 14.00 6.07
CA ASP A 122 -4.31 14.80 5.73
C ASP A 122 -5.46 14.38 6.66
N LEU A 123 -5.71 15.19 7.68
CA LEU A 123 -6.75 14.89 8.66
C LEU A 123 -8.16 15.03 8.10
N GLN A 124 -8.36 15.78 7.01
CA GLN A 124 -9.68 15.93 6.38
C GLN A 124 -10.09 14.65 5.68
N GLN A 125 -9.11 13.92 5.13
CA GLN A 125 -9.34 12.65 4.44
C GLN A 125 -8.96 11.42 5.29
N PHE A 126 -8.44 11.62 6.51
CA PHE A 126 -7.87 10.56 7.35
C PHE A 126 -6.79 9.75 6.63
N ILE A 127 -5.98 10.41 5.81
CA ILE A 127 -4.88 9.78 5.07
C ILE A 127 -3.57 10.12 5.78
N PHE A 128 -2.80 9.08 6.07
CA PHE A 128 -1.40 9.17 6.48
C PHE A 128 -0.56 8.72 5.31
N TYR A 129 0.61 9.32 5.13
CA TYR A 129 1.48 8.96 4.02
C TYR A 129 2.94 9.19 4.34
N VAL A 130 3.78 8.39 3.72
CA VAL A 130 5.24 8.56 3.69
C VAL A 130 5.66 8.80 2.27
N THR A 131 6.48 9.81 2.07
CA THR A 131 7.01 10.18 0.77
C THR A 131 8.52 10.35 0.82
N ALA A 132 9.15 10.09 -0.31
CA ALA A 132 10.53 10.49 -0.57
C ALA A 132 10.50 11.56 -1.67
N ASP A 133 10.65 12.83 -1.25
CA ASP A 133 10.48 13.98 -2.14
C ASP A 133 11.31 13.85 -3.40
N ARG A 134 10.63 13.90 -4.55
CA ARG A 134 11.19 13.83 -5.91
C ARG A 134 12.16 12.65 -6.14
N PHE A 135 11.88 11.52 -5.46
CA PHE A 135 12.65 10.29 -5.58
C PHE A 135 11.93 9.29 -6.50
N PRO A 136 12.34 9.17 -7.79
CA PRO A 136 11.66 8.30 -8.73
C PRO A 136 11.85 6.83 -8.37
N ILE A 137 10.77 6.07 -8.47
CA ILE A 137 10.75 4.63 -8.34
C ILE A 137 10.07 3.99 -9.56
N SER A 138 10.58 2.85 -10.00
CA SER A 138 9.97 2.04 -11.05
C SER A 138 8.74 1.31 -10.53
N LYS A 139 7.89 0.78 -11.42
CA LYS A 139 6.70 0.01 -11.02
C LYS A 139 7.02 -1.23 -10.16
N ARG A 140 8.21 -1.84 -10.30
CA ARG A 140 8.63 -2.96 -9.43
C ARG A 140 9.04 -2.47 -8.05
N GLU A 141 9.75 -1.34 -7.98
CA GLU A 141 10.10 -0.71 -6.71
C GLU A 141 8.86 -0.17 -6.00
N LEU A 142 7.87 0.35 -6.75
CA LEU A 142 6.56 0.73 -6.20
C LEU A 142 5.83 -0.48 -5.60
N ALA A 143 5.84 -1.63 -6.29
CA ALA A 143 5.25 -2.84 -5.75
C ALA A 143 5.96 -3.32 -4.47
N PHE A 144 7.29 -3.27 -4.44
CA PHE A 144 8.07 -3.57 -3.23
C PHE A 144 7.69 -2.61 -2.09
N LEU A 145 7.69 -1.30 -2.35
CA LEU A 145 7.33 -0.27 -1.40
C LEU A 145 5.95 -0.51 -0.81
N ALA A 146 4.94 -0.61 -1.68
CA ALA A 146 3.53 -0.70 -1.31
C ALA A 146 3.16 -2.03 -0.64
N LEU A 147 3.78 -3.15 -1.03
CA LEU A 147 3.51 -4.45 -0.43
C LEU A 147 4.28 -4.71 0.88
N THR A 148 5.33 -3.96 1.18
CA THR A 148 6.15 -4.16 2.37
C THR A 148 5.32 -4.15 3.66
N PRO A 149 4.51 -3.12 3.99
CA PRO A 149 3.72 -3.13 5.21
C PRO A 149 2.62 -4.22 5.18
N PHE A 150 1.96 -4.41 4.03
CA PHE A 150 0.96 -5.47 3.89
C PHE A 150 1.54 -6.85 4.25
N VAL A 151 2.68 -7.21 3.68
CA VAL A 151 3.28 -8.52 3.90
C VAL A 151 3.83 -8.65 5.33
N LEU A 152 4.61 -7.68 5.80
CA LEU A 152 5.30 -7.78 7.08
C LEU A 152 4.34 -7.73 8.26
N ILE A 153 3.31 -6.87 8.23
CA ILE A 153 2.32 -6.79 9.31
C ILE A 153 1.47 -8.06 9.34
N ASN A 154 0.98 -8.53 8.18
CA ASN A 154 0.22 -9.79 8.13
C ASN A 154 1.05 -10.96 8.66
N LEU A 155 2.29 -11.12 8.20
CA LEU A 155 3.16 -12.21 8.63
C LEU A 155 3.43 -12.14 10.14
N THR A 156 3.76 -10.95 10.66
CA THR A 156 4.01 -10.75 12.09
C THR A 156 2.80 -11.09 12.93
N LEU A 157 1.61 -10.60 12.56
CA LEU A 157 0.40 -10.85 13.32
C LEU A 157 -0.06 -12.31 13.24
N VAL A 158 0.12 -12.97 12.09
CA VAL A 158 -0.16 -14.42 11.98
C VAL A 158 0.78 -15.22 12.89
N ILE A 159 2.07 -14.91 12.89
CA ILE A 159 3.05 -15.60 13.77
C ILE A 159 2.72 -15.36 15.24
N LEU A 160 2.43 -14.11 15.63
CA LEU A 160 2.07 -13.77 17.01
C LEU A 160 0.78 -14.46 17.45
N THR A 161 -0.24 -14.48 16.58
CA THR A 161 -1.50 -15.18 16.86
C THR A 161 -1.29 -16.69 17.02
N ALA A 162 -0.46 -17.30 16.18
CA ALA A 162 -0.14 -18.73 16.28
C ALA A 162 0.65 -19.06 17.55
N ALA A 163 1.56 -18.17 17.97
CA ALA A 163 2.38 -18.37 19.17
C ALA A 163 1.56 -18.22 20.47
N TRP A 164 0.53 -17.36 20.49
CA TRP A 164 -0.32 -17.10 21.66
C TRP A 164 -1.77 -17.56 21.47
N ALA A 165 -1.98 -18.63 20.78
CA ALA A 165 -3.16 -19.08 20.05
C ALA A 165 -4.48 -19.29 20.83
N THR A 166 -4.63 -18.92 22.10
CA THR A 166 -5.85 -19.35 22.82
C THR A 166 -6.85 -18.24 23.16
N GLN A 167 -6.48 -16.97 23.13
CA GLN A 167 -7.40 -15.91 23.64
C GLN A 167 -7.63 -14.71 22.71
N LEU A 168 -6.80 -14.50 21.69
CA LEU A 168 -6.84 -13.28 20.85
C LEU A 168 -7.25 -13.53 19.40
N THR A 169 -7.75 -14.70 19.06
CA THR A 169 -7.95 -15.10 17.65
C THR A 169 -8.90 -14.18 16.90
N LEU A 170 -10.04 -13.83 17.50
CA LEU A 170 -11.04 -12.95 16.86
C LEU A 170 -10.57 -11.49 16.83
N PHE A 171 -9.92 -11.03 17.89
CA PHE A 171 -9.29 -9.71 17.92
C PHE A 171 -8.22 -9.58 16.83
N SER A 172 -7.31 -10.55 16.75
CA SER A 172 -6.22 -10.55 15.75
C SER A 172 -6.77 -10.63 14.32
N ALA A 173 -7.80 -11.43 14.10
CA ALA A 173 -8.44 -11.54 12.79
C ALA A 173 -9.13 -10.25 12.36
N ALA A 174 -9.84 -9.58 13.28
CA ALA A 174 -10.48 -8.28 13.04
C ALA A 174 -9.42 -7.18 12.79
N LEU A 175 -8.33 -7.19 13.56
CA LEU A 175 -7.19 -6.29 13.39
C LEU A 175 -6.55 -6.47 12.00
N LEU A 176 -6.27 -7.71 11.60
CA LEU A 176 -5.72 -8.04 10.28
C LEU A 176 -6.63 -7.59 9.15
N LEU A 177 -7.93 -7.89 9.24
CA LEU A 177 -8.89 -7.48 8.22
C LEU A 177 -8.95 -5.95 8.11
N SER A 178 -8.98 -5.25 9.23
CA SER A 178 -9.00 -3.78 9.26
C SER A 178 -7.74 -3.19 8.63
N HIS A 179 -6.55 -3.68 8.99
CA HIS A 179 -5.29 -3.27 8.37
C HIS A 179 -5.27 -3.57 6.86
N ASN A 180 -5.71 -4.76 6.45
CA ASN A 180 -5.74 -5.13 5.03
C ASN A 180 -6.67 -4.20 4.22
N LEU A 181 -7.81 -3.82 4.79
CA LEU A 181 -8.71 -2.86 4.14
C LEU A 181 -8.08 -1.48 3.99
N MET A 182 -7.24 -1.05 4.93
CA MET A 182 -6.50 0.21 4.83
C MET A 182 -5.44 0.20 3.72
N CYS A 183 -4.87 -0.95 3.38
CA CYS A 183 -3.89 -1.07 2.29
C CYS A 183 -4.48 -0.84 0.88
N ILE A 184 -5.77 -0.49 0.76
CA ILE A 184 -6.45 -0.28 -0.53
C ILE A 184 -5.73 0.77 -1.40
N GLY A 185 -5.16 1.81 -0.79
CA GLY A 185 -4.39 2.85 -1.47
C GLY A 185 -3.15 2.28 -2.16
N ASP A 186 -2.39 1.46 -1.45
CA ASP A 186 -1.19 0.79 -1.95
C ASP A 186 -1.50 -0.10 -3.15
N PHE A 187 -2.56 -0.92 -3.01
CA PHE A 187 -3.00 -1.79 -4.10
C PHE A 187 -3.52 -1.01 -5.31
N ALA A 188 -4.17 0.13 -5.12
CA ALA A 188 -4.62 0.99 -6.20
C ALA A 188 -3.45 1.60 -6.98
N MET A 189 -2.40 2.06 -6.29
CA MET A 189 -1.19 2.60 -6.91
C MET A 189 -0.47 1.53 -7.74
N ILE A 190 -0.29 0.33 -7.18
CA ILE A 190 0.29 -0.81 -7.90
C ILE A 190 -0.59 -1.18 -9.10
N SER A 191 -1.90 -1.29 -8.92
CA SER A 191 -2.86 -1.63 -9.97
C SER A 191 -2.77 -0.67 -11.14
N TYR A 192 -2.73 0.64 -10.86
CA TYR A 192 -2.54 1.66 -11.89
C TYR A 192 -1.21 1.50 -12.63
N ALA A 193 -0.10 1.40 -11.90
CA ALA A 193 1.23 1.30 -12.51
C ALA A 193 1.38 0.05 -13.38
N PHE A 194 0.84 -1.09 -12.96
CA PHE A 194 0.92 -2.35 -13.71
C PHE A 194 -0.10 -2.44 -14.84
N SER A 195 -1.16 -1.64 -14.84
CA SER A 195 -2.07 -1.54 -15.98
C SER A 195 -1.43 -0.85 -17.20
N GLN A 196 -0.34 -0.11 -17.00
CA GLN A 196 0.41 0.52 -18.09
C GLN A 196 1.36 -0.48 -18.75
N LYS A 197 1.43 -0.46 -20.10
CA LYS A 197 2.22 -1.45 -20.87
C LYS A 197 3.73 -1.24 -20.77
N GLY A 198 4.17 0.01 -20.71
CA GLY A 198 5.58 0.40 -20.74
C GLY A 198 6.30 0.32 -19.38
N LYS A 199 7.55 0.81 -19.39
CA LYS A 199 8.30 1.04 -18.16
C LYS A 199 7.78 2.29 -17.49
N VAL A 200 7.17 2.13 -16.32
CA VAL A 200 6.60 3.23 -15.54
C VAL A 200 7.56 3.61 -14.42
N TYR A 201 7.68 4.91 -14.20
CA TYR A 201 8.32 5.53 -13.05
C TYR A 201 7.32 6.47 -12.37
N THR A 202 7.40 6.55 -11.06
CA THR A 202 6.58 7.47 -10.27
C THR A 202 7.43 8.14 -9.21
N TYR A 203 7.06 9.35 -8.84
CA TYR A 203 7.61 10.05 -7.68
C TYR A 203 6.57 11.01 -7.11
N ASP A 204 6.74 11.35 -5.83
CA ASP A 204 5.94 12.34 -5.13
C ASP A 204 6.68 13.68 -5.07
N ASP A 205 5.98 14.76 -5.32
CA ASP A 205 6.41 16.13 -5.06
C ASP A 205 5.66 16.63 -3.83
N THR A 206 6.36 16.62 -2.69
CA THR A 206 5.77 16.98 -1.40
C THR A 206 5.43 18.47 -1.32
N GLY A 207 6.20 19.31 -2.01
CA GLY A 207 5.95 20.76 -2.07
C GLY A 207 4.64 21.10 -2.76
N ASN A 208 4.34 20.41 -3.86
CA ASN A 208 3.12 20.59 -4.64
C ASN A 208 1.98 19.67 -4.22
N LYS A 209 2.21 18.73 -3.28
CA LYS A 209 1.27 17.68 -2.86
C LYS A 209 0.70 16.88 -4.02
N LYS A 210 1.58 16.41 -4.90
CA LYS A 210 1.23 15.67 -6.11
C LYS A 210 2.10 14.43 -6.29
N SER A 211 1.52 13.39 -6.86
CA SER A 211 2.23 12.22 -7.38
C SER A 211 2.22 12.26 -8.90
N TYR A 212 3.37 11.98 -9.50
CA TYR A 212 3.55 11.97 -10.95
C TYR A 212 3.89 10.57 -11.43
N PHE A 213 3.27 10.17 -12.55
CA PHE A 213 3.58 8.91 -13.22
C PHE A 213 4.03 9.19 -14.65
N PHE A 214 5.14 8.58 -15.02
CA PHE A 214 5.75 8.69 -16.34
C PHE A 214 5.90 7.31 -16.97
N GLU A 215 5.58 7.20 -18.24
CA GLU A 215 5.82 6.01 -19.03
C GLU A 215 6.94 6.27 -20.03
N LYS A 216 7.90 5.35 -20.10
CA LYS A 216 8.94 5.44 -21.12
C LYS A 216 8.34 5.06 -22.46
N ASN A 217 8.50 5.94 -23.48
CA ASN A 217 8.09 5.66 -24.84
C ASN A 217 8.86 4.43 -25.34
N THR A 218 8.14 3.38 -25.74
CA THR A 218 8.70 2.26 -26.50
C THR A 218 8.74 2.70 -27.96
N LEU A 219 9.96 3.00 -28.45
CA LEU A 219 10.21 3.10 -29.89
C LEU A 219 10.07 1.73 -30.52
#